data_4aa59398da3ae89c055d86523f82db5d
#
_entry.id   4aa59398da3ae89c055d86523f82db5d
#
_cell.length_a   1.000
_cell.length_b   1.000
_cell.length_c   1.000
_cell.angle_alpha   90.00
_cell.angle_beta   90.00
_cell.angle_gamma   90.00
#
_symmetry.space_group_name_H-M   'P 1'
#
loop_
_entity.id
_entity.type
_entity.pdbx_description
1 polymer ?
#
loop_
_entity_poly.entity_id
_entity_poly.type
_entity_poly.pdbx_seq_one_letter_code
_entity_poly.pdbx_strand_id
1 'polypeptide(L)'
;MTGNLKKIKDSKFLFFVVLFSAAFNFSFLEYNNYLIRKNNPENIERNAKSLVYGQTVFSVDNDYYLSPVDNFLEGKGWKRGTVESNGEYYRRVPGYSIVYLFFTAIFEKPTAFLVLKIFQFFLFLSTIPAIYYLSSQVSGKPVSRLLTIGYAILPFISSWTYYTLTESISPALVVFYFFFLFKALNSVWEKQKLKYYLLASAFFSFAVLTRPYIAVTGLAILLFTYHDFISTKVKKGFLFFSSIWIIPFLLIGSWTLRNYILTKEFVPFEKAFHPQSIDRMKPEFRGLFSFVKCWGEDGFNLTAYHEPLYWAAIAGDTSSKYVINILNAWPEKIIREYAFDRLFGILKEHQELIYSFRSFIKSNKPMPDQYLPEQISMEGKYNGLIREYKRKHVFSYWVVTPLIYLKRMVLHSHTANLYFFQDQNREKTQVNLYRNFLLLVHISIYMCLVLNFLMMRGWTNRLVFIFIPLTFIVFFTVVHREIEQRYMLPVLPVLIAGAAGTLERLKIFAERFKNGLFFKLN
;
A
#
# COMPACT_ATOMS: atom_id res chain seq x y z
N MET A 1 -11.52 -27.34 34.14
CA MET A 1 -10.59 -28.16 33.33
C MET A 1 -10.81 -28.05 31.81
N THR A 2 -12.03 -27.93 31.31
CA THR A 2 -12.31 -27.85 29.84
C THR A 2 -11.71 -26.64 29.12
N GLY A 3 -11.54 -25.50 29.78
CA GLY A 3 -10.95 -24.30 29.19
C GLY A 3 -9.45 -24.41 28.88
N ASN A 4 -8.69 -25.09 29.73
CA ASN A 4 -7.24 -25.27 29.53
C ASN A 4 -6.92 -26.25 28.40
N LEU A 5 -7.69 -27.34 28.26
CA LEU A 5 -7.54 -28.32 27.18
C LEU A 5 -7.87 -27.71 25.80
N LYS A 6 -8.88 -26.82 25.72
CA LYS A 6 -9.21 -26.08 24.48
C LYS A 6 -8.07 -25.14 24.06
N LYS A 7 -7.44 -24.45 25.02
CA LYS A 7 -6.33 -23.53 24.80
C LYS A 7 -5.08 -24.24 24.27
N ILE A 8 -4.78 -25.43 24.81
CA ILE A 8 -3.63 -26.27 24.39
C ILE A 8 -3.81 -26.79 22.95
N LYS A 9 -5.02 -27.21 22.56
CA LYS A 9 -5.29 -27.69 21.20
C LYS A 9 -5.13 -26.59 20.13
N ASP A 10 -5.54 -25.37 20.43
CA ASP A 10 -5.38 -24.26 19.49
C ASP A 10 -3.90 -23.81 19.37
N SER A 11 -3.14 -23.88 20.47
CA SER A 11 -1.69 -23.59 20.47
C SER A 11 -0.91 -24.58 19.60
N LYS A 12 -1.19 -25.89 19.70
CA LYS A 12 -0.56 -26.90 18.84
C LYS A 12 -0.89 -26.67 17.37
N PHE A 13 -2.16 -26.42 17.04
CA PHE A 13 -2.59 -26.12 15.69
C PHE A 13 -1.81 -24.93 15.11
N LEU A 14 -1.76 -23.80 15.84
CA LEU A 14 -1.03 -22.60 15.39
C LEU A 14 0.46 -22.86 15.20
N PHE A 15 1.08 -23.60 16.11
CA PHE A 15 2.50 -23.98 15.97
C PHE A 15 2.76 -24.73 14.66
N PHE A 16 1.94 -25.75 14.35
CA PHE A 16 2.10 -26.51 13.10
C PHE A 16 1.81 -25.65 11.86
N VAL A 17 0.82 -24.77 11.89
CA VAL A 17 0.52 -23.87 10.75
C VAL A 17 1.67 -22.88 10.52
N VAL A 18 2.25 -22.31 11.57
CA VAL A 18 3.40 -21.40 11.46
C VAL A 18 4.62 -22.13 10.91
N LEU A 19 4.93 -23.34 11.43
CA LEU A 19 6.06 -24.14 10.96
C LEU A 19 5.88 -24.55 9.49
N PHE A 20 4.70 -25.02 9.13
CA PHE A 20 4.37 -25.36 7.75
C PHE A 20 4.47 -24.15 6.81
N SER A 21 3.90 -23.02 7.24
CA SER A 21 4.00 -21.76 6.50
C SER A 21 5.45 -21.31 6.30
N ALA A 22 6.27 -21.44 7.35
CA ALA A 22 7.69 -21.11 7.26
C ALA A 22 8.39 -21.96 6.21
N ALA A 23 8.24 -23.28 6.26
CA ALA A 23 8.86 -24.19 5.30
C ALA A 23 8.35 -23.95 3.87
N PHE A 24 7.04 -23.86 3.69
CA PHE A 24 6.41 -23.67 2.39
C PHE A 24 6.80 -22.35 1.73
N ASN A 25 6.60 -21.22 2.43
CA ASN A 25 6.90 -19.91 1.85
C ASN A 25 8.40 -19.69 1.65
N PHE A 26 9.24 -20.15 2.57
CA PHE A 26 10.69 -20.07 2.39
C PHE A 26 11.11 -20.82 1.12
N SER A 27 10.69 -22.08 0.95
CA SER A 27 11.01 -22.87 -0.23
C SER A 27 10.50 -22.24 -1.53
N PHE A 28 9.27 -21.71 -1.50
CA PHE A 28 8.66 -21.04 -2.65
C PHE A 28 9.39 -19.74 -3.03
N LEU A 29 9.75 -18.92 -2.05
CA LEU A 29 10.47 -17.67 -2.29
C LEU A 29 11.91 -17.89 -2.74
N GLU A 30 12.61 -18.88 -2.18
CA GLU A 30 13.96 -19.23 -2.65
C GLU A 30 13.93 -19.82 -4.06
N TYR A 31 12.90 -20.60 -4.40
CA TYR A 31 12.71 -21.06 -5.77
C TYR A 31 12.44 -19.90 -6.74
N ASN A 32 11.60 -18.95 -6.35
CA ASN A 32 11.37 -17.72 -7.13
C ASN A 32 12.67 -16.93 -7.35
N ASN A 33 13.51 -16.79 -6.32
CA ASN A 33 14.83 -16.18 -6.41
C ASN A 33 15.78 -16.93 -7.34
N TYR A 34 15.78 -18.26 -7.27
CA TYR A 34 16.55 -19.10 -8.18
C TYR A 34 16.16 -18.85 -9.64
N LEU A 35 14.85 -18.76 -9.93
CA LEU A 35 14.35 -18.46 -11.29
C LEU A 35 14.81 -17.08 -11.77
N ILE A 36 14.80 -16.07 -10.91
CA ILE A 36 15.28 -14.72 -11.26
C ILE A 36 16.75 -14.77 -11.65
N ARG A 37 17.59 -15.42 -10.85
CA ARG A 37 19.03 -15.55 -11.12
C ARG A 37 19.33 -16.31 -12.40
N LYS A 38 18.59 -17.40 -12.64
CA LYS A 38 18.77 -18.25 -13.82
C LYS A 38 18.42 -17.54 -15.14
N ASN A 39 17.34 -16.75 -15.12
CA ASN A 39 16.75 -16.24 -16.36
C ASN A 39 17.10 -14.76 -16.66
N ASN A 40 17.75 -14.05 -15.73
CA ASN A 40 18.14 -12.64 -15.90
C ASN A 40 19.60 -12.40 -15.47
N PRO A 41 20.59 -13.04 -16.11
CA PRO A 41 22.00 -12.82 -15.77
C PRO A 41 22.44 -11.36 -15.97
N GLU A 42 21.90 -10.65 -16.97
CA GLU A 42 22.21 -9.23 -17.23
C GLU A 42 21.60 -8.30 -16.16
N ASN A 43 20.44 -8.64 -15.60
CA ASN A 43 19.88 -7.92 -14.46
C ASN A 43 20.66 -8.18 -13.17
N ILE A 44 21.45 -9.26 -13.11
CA ILE A 44 22.38 -9.51 -12.02
C ILE A 44 23.47 -8.45 -12.00
N GLU A 45 24.02 -8.04 -13.14
CA GLU A 45 25.03 -6.99 -13.21
C GLU A 45 24.45 -5.60 -12.89
N ARG A 46 23.30 -5.24 -13.43
CA ARG A 46 22.58 -3.98 -13.10
C ARG A 46 22.08 -3.93 -11.66
N ASN A 47 21.66 -5.07 -11.11
CA ASN A 47 21.15 -5.23 -9.75
C ASN A 47 22.13 -6.02 -8.87
N ALA A 48 23.42 -6.12 -9.24
CA ALA A 48 24.44 -6.93 -8.58
C ALA A 48 24.50 -6.68 -7.06
N LYS A 49 24.30 -5.44 -6.64
CA LYS A 49 24.22 -5.08 -5.22
C LYS A 49 23.05 -5.77 -4.51
N SER A 50 21.89 -5.94 -5.15
CA SER A 50 20.68 -6.51 -4.54
C SER A 50 20.74 -8.03 -4.40
N LEU A 51 21.21 -8.71 -5.43
CA LEU A 51 21.32 -10.17 -5.44
C LEU A 51 22.49 -10.67 -4.59
N VAL A 52 23.58 -9.89 -4.52
CA VAL A 52 24.71 -10.12 -3.61
C VAL A 52 24.24 -10.09 -2.15
N TYR A 53 23.27 -9.22 -1.80
CA TYR A 53 22.72 -9.12 -0.44
C TYR A 53 21.55 -10.08 -0.18
N GLY A 54 21.31 -11.05 -1.05
CA GLY A 54 20.25 -12.05 -0.86
C GLY A 54 18.83 -11.54 -1.02
N GLN A 55 18.66 -10.36 -1.63
CA GLN A 55 17.35 -9.77 -1.92
C GLN A 55 16.82 -10.21 -3.28
N THR A 56 15.50 -10.30 -3.39
CA THR A 56 14.86 -10.85 -4.57
C THR A 56 14.86 -9.89 -5.73
N VAL A 57 14.52 -8.64 -5.48
CA VAL A 57 14.41 -7.59 -6.51
C VAL A 57 14.67 -6.23 -5.89
N PHE A 58 15.50 -5.42 -6.55
CA PHE A 58 15.54 -3.99 -6.31
C PHE A 58 14.43 -3.33 -7.12
N SER A 59 13.46 -2.79 -6.43
CA SER A 59 12.55 -1.84 -7.03
C SER A 59 13.21 -0.48 -7.12
N VAL A 60 12.90 0.31 -8.14
CA VAL A 60 13.32 1.72 -8.23
C VAL A 60 12.95 2.52 -6.97
N ASP A 61 11.86 2.10 -6.31
CA ASP A 61 11.39 2.73 -5.06
C ASP A 61 12.30 2.49 -3.85
N ASN A 62 13.20 1.50 -3.88
CA ASN A 62 14.08 1.20 -2.74
C ASN A 62 14.94 2.41 -2.35
N ASP A 63 15.42 3.14 -3.35
CA ASP A 63 16.27 4.31 -3.15
C ASP A 63 15.58 5.37 -2.28
N TYR A 64 14.25 5.52 -2.37
CA TYR A 64 13.49 6.45 -1.54
C TYR A 64 13.51 6.11 -0.05
N TYR A 65 13.75 4.85 0.30
CA TYR A 65 13.77 4.37 1.69
C TYR A 65 15.18 4.14 2.23
N LEU A 66 16.12 3.75 1.36
CA LEU A 66 17.48 3.38 1.77
C LEU A 66 18.42 4.58 1.75
N SER A 67 18.39 5.38 0.68
CA SER A 67 19.28 6.53 0.50
C SER A 67 19.22 7.56 1.66
N PRO A 68 18.05 7.89 2.25
CA PRO A 68 18.03 8.77 3.43
C PRO A 68 18.81 8.23 4.63
N VAL A 69 18.82 6.90 4.81
CA VAL A 69 19.56 6.25 5.89
C VAL A 69 21.05 6.23 5.60
N ASP A 70 21.43 5.85 4.38
CA ASP A 70 22.82 5.86 3.96
C ASP A 70 23.43 7.26 4.12
N ASN A 71 22.72 8.31 3.67
CA ASN A 71 23.14 9.70 3.84
C ASN A 71 23.21 10.13 5.30
N PHE A 72 22.30 9.67 6.15
CA PHE A 72 22.30 9.98 7.57
C PHE A 72 23.52 9.36 8.27
N LEU A 73 23.85 8.10 7.97
CA LEU A 73 25.02 7.41 8.52
C LEU A 73 26.34 8.03 8.05
N GLU A 74 26.36 8.62 6.85
CA GLU A 74 27.50 9.37 6.30
C GLU A 74 27.59 10.82 6.81
N GLY A 75 26.72 11.24 7.74
CA GLY A 75 26.70 12.61 8.27
C GLY A 75 26.09 13.66 7.35
N LYS A 76 25.49 13.26 6.23
CA LYS A 76 24.89 14.15 5.23
C LYS A 76 23.43 14.55 5.54
N GLY A 77 22.91 14.05 6.67
CA GLY A 77 21.54 14.28 7.13
C GLY A 77 20.51 13.34 6.48
N TRP A 78 19.30 13.36 7.02
CA TRP A 78 18.19 12.51 6.57
C TRP A 78 17.53 13.10 5.33
N LYS A 79 18.07 12.79 4.16
CA LYS A 79 17.58 13.26 2.85
C LYS A 79 17.93 12.25 1.76
N ARG A 80 17.15 12.24 0.68
CA ARG A 80 17.50 11.54 -0.56
C ARG A 80 18.35 12.43 -1.44
N GLY A 81 19.25 11.86 -2.23
CA GLY A 81 20.12 12.55 -3.18
C GLY A 81 21.51 12.86 -2.64
N THR A 82 22.37 13.39 -3.52
CA THR A 82 23.75 13.76 -3.19
C THR A 82 23.82 15.10 -2.45
N VAL A 83 24.98 15.40 -1.85
CA VAL A 83 25.21 16.68 -1.15
C VAL A 83 25.06 17.89 -2.07
N GLU A 84 25.36 17.72 -3.37
CA GLU A 84 25.33 18.77 -4.39
C GLU A 84 23.92 19.07 -4.91
N SER A 85 23.00 18.11 -4.84
CA SER A 85 21.58 18.37 -5.08
C SER A 85 20.89 18.72 -3.77
N ASN A 86 20.08 19.78 -3.74
CA ASN A 86 19.20 20.06 -2.63
C ASN A 86 18.32 18.82 -2.40
N GLY A 87 18.70 17.94 -1.45
CA GLY A 87 18.13 16.61 -1.31
C GLY A 87 16.66 16.66 -0.94
N GLU A 88 15.92 15.65 -1.38
CA GLU A 88 14.50 15.49 -1.05
C GLU A 88 14.34 15.06 0.43
N TYR A 89 13.94 15.99 1.31
CA TYR A 89 13.87 15.75 2.75
C TYR A 89 12.65 14.94 3.21
N TYR A 90 11.56 14.93 2.45
CA TYR A 90 10.25 14.39 2.86
C TYR A 90 9.48 13.67 1.74
N ARG A 91 10.20 13.12 0.76
CA ARG A 91 9.54 12.40 -0.35
C ARG A 91 8.84 11.13 0.09
N ARG A 92 9.35 10.49 1.17
CA ARG A 92 8.73 9.34 1.83
C ARG A 92 8.79 9.50 3.34
N VAL A 93 7.79 8.95 4.00
CA VAL A 93 7.74 8.84 5.46
C VAL A 93 8.81 7.87 5.98
N PRO A 94 9.31 8.04 7.23
CA PRO A 94 10.52 7.38 7.70
C PRO A 94 10.33 5.95 8.21
N GLY A 95 9.10 5.41 8.30
CA GLY A 95 8.82 4.18 9.03
C GLY A 95 9.64 2.97 8.56
N TYR A 96 9.70 2.74 7.23
CA TYR A 96 10.52 1.66 6.70
C TYR A 96 12.01 1.95 6.86
N SER A 97 12.43 3.19 6.61
CA SER A 97 13.81 3.63 6.73
C SER A 97 14.34 3.49 8.15
N ILE A 98 13.52 3.68 9.19
CA ILE A 98 13.90 3.46 10.59
C ILE A 98 14.20 1.98 10.85
N VAL A 99 13.42 1.06 10.27
CA VAL A 99 13.71 -0.39 10.38
C VAL A 99 15.05 -0.72 9.73
N TYR A 100 15.30 -0.18 8.53
CA TYR A 100 16.57 -0.36 7.84
C TYR A 100 17.74 0.25 8.63
N LEU A 101 17.59 1.47 9.18
CA LEU A 101 18.58 2.12 10.02
C LEU A 101 18.97 1.26 11.24
N PHE A 102 17.98 0.65 11.90
CA PHE A 102 18.23 -0.22 13.05
C PHE A 102 19.20 -1.35 12.71
N PHE A 103 19.04 -2.01 11.57
CA PHE A 103 19.93 -3.08 11.18
C PHE A 103 21.27 -2.60 10.64
N THR A 104 21.32 -1.49 9.90
CA THR A 104 22.58 -0.94 9.38
C THR A 104 23.43 -0.24 10.43
N ALA A 105 22.85 0.16 11.56
CA ALA A 105 23.59 0.67 12.72
C ALA A 105 24.31 -0.45 13.52
N ILE A 106 23.86 -1.71 13.37
CA ILE A 106 24.39 -2.86 14.11
C ILE A 106 25.29 -3.73 13.23
N PHE A 107 24.93 -3.89 11.96
CA PHE A 107 25.56 -4.83 11.04
C PHE A 107 26.13 -4.11 9.82
N GLU A 108 27.17 -4.67 9.22
CA GLU A 108 27.62 -4.26 7.90
C GLU A 108 26.49 -4.43 6.87
N LYS A 109 26.48 -3.60 5.83
CA LYS A 109 25.41 -3.51 4.85
C LYS A 109 24.92 -4.85 4.28
N PRO A 110 25.80 -5.80 3.85
CA PRO A 110 25.36 -7.12 3.38
C PRO A 110 24.59 -7.90 4.44
N THR A 111 25.13 -7.95 5.66
CA THR A 111 24.51 -8.64 6.79
C THR A 111 23.21 -7.96 7.21
N ALA A 112 23.17 -6.63 7.23
CA ALA A 112 21.98 -5.86 7.54
C ALA A 112 20.81 -6.21 6.60
N PHE A 113 21.06 -6.36 5.29
CA PHE A 113 20.03 -6.77 4.34
C PHE A 113 19.55 -8.21 4.56
N LEU A 114 20.46 -9.13 4.89
CA LEU A 114 20.09 -10.51 5.19
C LEU A 114 19.19 -10.57 6.44
N VAL A 115 19.61 -9.91 7.52
CA VAL A 115 18.85 -9.89 8.79
C VAL A 115 17.52 -9.18 8.61
N LEU A 116 17.47 -8.09 7.84
CA LEU A 116 16.23 -7.39 7.48
C LEU A 116 15.26 -8.32 6.76
N LYS A 117 15.72 -9.08 5.77
CA LYS A 117 14.91 -10.09 5.06
C LYS A 117 14.34 -11.13 6.03
N ILE A 118 15.19 -11.67 6.89
CA ILE A 118 14.79 -12.65 7.91
C ILE A 118 13.76 -12.03 8.87
N PHE A 119 13.99 -10.83 9.34
CA PHE A 119 13.07 -10.09 10.21
C PHE A 119 11.69 -9.91 9.54
N GLN A 120 11.64 -9.46 8.30
CA GLN A 120 10.40 -9.28 7.54
C GLN A 120 9.63 -10.59 7.39
N PHE A 121 10.34 -11.69 7.11
CA PHE A 121 9.74 -13.01 7.00
C PHE A 121 9.16 -13.49 8.35
N PHE A 122 9.89 -13.35 9.45
CA PHE A 122 9.39 -13.67 10.79
C PHE A 122 8.24 -12.76 11.22
N LEU A 123 8.28 -11.48 10.83
CA LEU A 123 7.18 -10.56 11.07
C LEU A 123 5.89 -11.03 10.37
N PHE A 124 5.98 -11.51 9.13
CA PHE A 124 4.84 -12.15 8.45
C PHE A 124 4.35 -13.39 9.21
N LEU A 125 5.24 -14.31 9.55
CA LEU A 125 4.85 -15.53 10.28
C LEU A 125 4.15 -15.24 11.61
N SER A 126 4.59 -14.20 12.31
CA SER A 126 4.00 -13.76 13.59
C SER A 126 2.57 -13.20 13.45
N THR A 127 2.15 -12.83 12.22
CA THR A 127 0.76 -12.41 11.97
C THR A 127 -0.22 -13.58 11.93
N ILE A 128 0.23 -14.82 11.67
CA ILE A 128 -0.66 -15.98 11.53
C ILE A 128 -1.54 -16.23 12.76
N PRO A 129 -1.01 -16.23 14.02
CA PRO A 129 -1.83 -16.30 15.21
C PRO A 129 -2.79 -15.11 15.37
N ALA A 130 -2.38 -13.92 14.95
CA ALA A 130 -3.22 -12.73 15.00
C ALA A 130 -4.40 -12.85 14.01
N ILE A 131 -4.17 -13.36 12.79
CA ILE A 131 -5.24 -13.65 11.81
C ILE A 131 -6.22 -14.69 12.33
N TYR A 132 -5.74 -15.77 12.97
CA TYR A 132 -6.62 -16.73 13.63
C TYR A 132 -7.51 -16.07 14.67
N TYR A 133 -6.94 -15.22 15.52
CA TYR A 133 -7.69 -14.47 16.53
C TYR A 133 -8.72 -13.54 15.88
N LEU A 134 -8.34 -12.75 14.85
CA LEU A 134 -9.25 -11.85 14.15
C LEU A 134 -10.39 -12.59 13.47
N SER A 135 -10.09 -13.68 12.76
CA SER A 135 -11.11 -14.54 12.12
C SER A 135 -12.09 -15.12 13.14
N SER A 136 -11.60 -15.47 14.34
CA SER A 136 -12.43 -16.01 15.42
C SER A 136 -13.41 -15.02 16.04
N GLN A 137 -13.27 -13.71 15.75
CA GLN A 137 -14.25 -12.70 16.17
C GLN A 137 -15.56 -12.78 15.36
N VAL A 138 -15.52 -13.38 14.17
CA VAL A 138 -16.64 -13.40 13.22
C VAL A 138 -17.07 -14.81 12.79
N SER A 139 -16.33 -15.85 13.20
CA SER A 139 -16.62 -17.25 12.83
C SER A 139 -16.29 -18.25 13.93
N GLY A 140 -16.80 -19.46 13.78
CA GLY A 140 -16.45 -20.61 14.63
C GLY A 140 -15.03 -21.12 14.33
N LYS A 141 -14.50 -21.95 15.26
CA LYS A 141 -13.14 -22.50 15.19
C LYS A 141 -12.79 -23.21 13.87
N PRO A 142 -13.67 -24.07 13.28
CA PRO A 142 -13.31 -24.77 12.03
C PRO A 142 -13.04 -23.80 10.88
N VAL A 143 -13.90 -22.81 10.71
CA VAL A 143 -13.77 -21.80 9.64
C VAL A 143 -12.56 -20.90 9.90
N SER A 144 -12.34 -20.46 11.16
CA SER A 144 -11.15 -19.68 11.51
C SER A 144 -9.86 -20.42 11.21
N ARG A 145 -9.80 -21.74 11.50
CA ARG A 145 -8.63 -22.58 11.19
C ARG A 145 -8.40 -22.72 9.70
N LEU A 146 -9.46 -23.00 8.92
CA LEU A 146 -9.37 -23.11 7.46
C LEU A 146 -8.82 -21.82 6.85
N LEU A 147 -9.36 -20.69 7.28
CA LEU A 147 -8.94 -19.39 6.76
C LEU A 147 -7.50 -19.04 7.16
N THR A 148 -7.08 -19.42 8.37
CA THR A 148 -5.72 -19.22 8.84
C THR A 148 -4.72 -20.05 8.03
N ILE A 149 -5.05 -21.30 7.66
CA ILE A 149 -4.24 -22.11 6.75
C ILE A 149 -4.18 -21.43 5.38
N GLY A 150 -5.31 -20.99 4.83
CA GLY A 150 -5.35 -20.25 3.56
C GLY A 150 -4.43 -19.03 3.59
N TYR A 151 -4.54 -18.18 4.62
CA TYR A 151 -3.66 -17.02 4.78
C TYR A 151 -2.18 -17.41 4.84
N ALA A 152 -1.85 -18.48 5.56
CA ALA A 152 -0.49 -18.94 5.80
C ALA A 152 0.22 -19.46 4.54
N ILE A 153 -0.52 -19.95 3.53
CA ILE A 153 0.03 -20.52 2.29
C ILE A 153 -0.17 -19.63 1.05
N LEU A 154 -1.10 -18.68 1.10
CA LEU A 154 -1.32 -17.78 -0.03
C LEU A 154 -0.17 -16.78 -0.17
N PRO A 155 0.43 -16.63 -1.36
CA PRO A 155 1.63 -15.83 -1.55
C PRO A 155 1.36 -14.31 -1.59
N PHE A 156 0.12 -13.86 -1.35
CA PHE A 156 -0.25 -12.45 -1.49
C PHE A 156 0.56 -11.51 -0.59
N ILE A 157 0.87 -11.95 0.64
CA ILE A 157 1.61 -11.15 1.62
C ILE A 157 3.07 -11.66 1.70
N SER A 158 3.26 -12.97 1.79
CA SER A 158 4.59 -13.57 1.97
C SER A 158 5.55 -13.23 0.84
N SER A 159 5.04 -13.09 -0.39
CA SER A 159 5.85 -12.74 -1.56
C SER A 159 6.59 -11.41 -1.45
N TRP A 160 6.10 -10.49 -0.62
CA TRP A 160 6.71 -9.18 -0.42
C TRP A 160 7.79 -9.18 0.66
N THR A 161 7.89 -10.21 1.47
CA THR A 161 8.84 -10.25 2.60
C THR A 161 10.32 -10.23 2.17
N TYR A 162 10.60 -10.54 0.90
CA TYR A 162 11.94 -10.50 0.34
C TYR A 162 12.28 -9.17 -0.34
N TYR A 163 11.36 -8.21 -0.33
CA TYR A 163 11.57 -6.87 -0.90
C TYR A 163 11.98 -5.88 0.18
N THR A 164 12.86 -4.95 -0.17
CA THR A 164 13.19 -3.78 0.66
C THR A 164 12.20 -2.64 0.41
N LEU A 165 10.93 -2.93 0.66
CA LEU A 165 9.82 -2.03 0.45
C LEU A 165 8.87 -2.04 1.64
N THR A 166 8.06 -1.01 1.74
CA THR A 166 7.04 -0.86 2.80
C THR A 166 6.01 -1.98 2.80
N GLU A 167 5.80 -2.64 1.67
CA GLU A 167 4.92 -3.79 1.48
C GLU A 167 5.32 -4.99 2.33
N SER A 168 6.59 -5.11 2.66
CA SER A 168 7.12 -6.22 3.47
C SER A 168 6.70 -6.16 4.93
N ILE A 169 6.43 -4.96 5.47
CA ILE A 169 6.12 -4.76 6.90
C ILE A 169 4.72 -4.19 7.13
N SER A 170 4.19 -3.35 6.23
CA SER A 170 2.93 -2.64 6.46
C SER A 170 1.72 -3.56 6.69
N PRO A 171 1.56 -4.73 6.02
CA PRO A 171 0.46 -5.65 6.31
C PRO A 171 0.51 -6.19 7.74
N ALA A 172 1.70 -6.53 8.23
CA ALA A 172 1.88 -7.02 9.59
C ALA A 172 1.56 -5.95 10.64
N LEU A 173 1.99 -4.72 10.42
CA LEU A 173 1.68 -3.60 11.31
C LEU A 173 0.16 -3.37 11.41
N VAL A 174 -0.56 -3.43 10.29
CA VAL A 174 -2.02 -3.30 10.27
C VAL A 174 -2.70 -4.48 10.96
N VAL A 175 -2.22 -5.72 10.76
CA VAL A 175 -2.73 -6.90 11.47
C VAL A 175 -2.58 -6.74 12.98
N PHE A 176 -1.40 -6.34 13.47
CA PHE A 176 -1.18 -6.13 14.91
C PHE A 176 -1.97 -4.95 15.46
N TYR A 177 -2.14 -3.88 14.68
CA TYR A 177 -3.02 -2.79 15.04
C TYR A 177 -4.44 -3.28 15.34
N PHE A 178 -5.07 -4.02 14.42
CA PHE A 178 -6.42 -4.55 14.63
C PHE A 178 -6.48 -5.67 15.68
N PHE A 179 -5.45 -6.50 15.76
CA PHE A 179 -5.35 -7.52 16.82
C PHE A 179 -5.38 -6.89 18.21
N PHE A 180 -4.57 -5.88 18.46
CA PHE A 180 -4.55 -5.21 19.77
C PHE A 180 -5.82 -4.38 20.00
N LEU A 181 -6.39 -3.79 18.96
CA LEU A 181 -7.65 -3.08 19.04
C LEU A 181 -8.78 -4.02 19.52
N PHE A 182 -8.92 -5.21 18.93
CA PHE A 182 -9.88 -6.20 19.39
C PHE A 182 -9.56 -6.75 20.78
N LYS A 183 -8.28 -6.88 21.13
CA LYS A 183 -7.90 -7.24 22.51
C LYS A 183 -8.32 -6.16 23.50
N ALA A 184 -8.20 -4.90 23.16
CA ALA A 184 -8.67 -3.79 24.00
C ALA A 184 -10.19 -3.86 24.19
N LEU A 185 -10.95 -4.00 23.08
CA LEU A 185 -12.41 -4.06 23.11
C LEU A 185 -12.93 -5.23 23.95
N ASN A 186 -12.26 -6.38 23.88
CA ASN A 186 -12.65 -7.59 24.61
C ASN A 186 -12.07 -7.66 26.04
N SER A 187 -11.34 -6.63 26.49
CA SER A 187 -10.69 -6.60 27.80
C SER A 187 -11.63 -6.06 28.86
N VAL A 188 -11.80 -6.82 29.94
CA VAL A 188 -12.61 -6.44 31.10
C VAL A 188 -11.84 -5.50 32.04
N TRP A 189 -10.51 -5.70 32.16
CA TRP A 189 -9.67 -4.97 33.08
C TRP A 189 -9.17 -3.65 32.46
N GLU A 190 -9.43 -2.52 33.12
CA GLU A 190 -9.05 -1.17 32.62
C GLU A 190 -7.56 -1.07 32.27
N LYS A 191 -6.64 -1.59 33.14
CA LYS A 191 -5.19 -1.56 32.88
C LYS A 191 -4.81 -2.35 31.63
N GLN A 192 -5.42 -3.52 31.40
CA GLN A 192 -5.17 -4.32 30.20
C GLN A 192 -5.75 -3.64 28.96
N LYS A 193 -6.94 -3.06 29.09
CA LYS A 193 -7.58 -2.30 28.02
C LYS A 193 -6.70 -1.14 27.55
N LEU A 194 -6.20 -0.32 28.48
CA LEU A 194 -5.27 0.77 28.19
C LEU A 194 -4.00 0.25 27.49
N LYS A 195 -3.37 -0.79 28.07
CA LYS A 195 -2.18 -1.41 27.46
C LYS A 195 -2.41 -1.79 26.00
N TYR A 196 -3.53 -2.46 25.72
CA TYR A 196 -3.83 -2.89 24.34
C TYR A 196 -4.16 -1.73 23.41
N TYR A 197 -4.83 -0.68 23.88
CA TYR A 197 -5.02 0.53 23.09
C TYR A 197 -3.71 1.24 22.79
N LEU A 198 -2.79 1.35 23.75
CA LEU A 198 -1.47 1.94 23.51
C LEU A 198 -0.66 1.12 22.50
N LEU A 199 -0.71 -0.22 22.56
CA LEU A 199 -0.09 -1.08 21.56
C LEU A 199 -0.75 -0.88 20.18
N ALA A 200 -2.07 -0.86 20.11
CA ALA A 200 -2.80 -0.59 18.87
C ALA A 200 -2.40 0.76 18.27
N SER A 201 -2.32 1.80 19.11
CA SER A 201 -1.90 3.14 18.71
C SER A 201 -0.44 3.19 18.20
N ALA A 202 0.46 2.47 18.85
CA ALA A 202 1.86 2.38 18.43
C ALA A 202 1.97 1.69 17.05
N PHE A 203 1.32 0.54 16.87
CA PHE A 203 1.30 -0.15 15.57
C PHE A 203 0.63 0.68 14.48
N PHE A 204 -0.48 1.36 14.78
CA PHE A 204 -1.14 2.30 13.87
C PHE A 204 -0.20 3.42 13.45
N SER A 205 0.44 4.11 14.39
CA SER A 205 1.33 5.23 14.12
C SER A 205 2.52 4.80 13.25
N PHE A 206 3.11 3.65 13.58
CA PHE A 206 4.22 3.12 12.81
C PHE A 206 3.79 2.67 11.40
N ALA A 207 2.58 2.09 11.27
CA ALA A 207 2.00 1.77 9.97
C ALA A 207 1.77 3.03 9.11
N VAL A 208 1.26 4.12 9.70
CA VAL A 208 1.09 5.42 9.01
C VAL A 208 2.43 6.01 8.59
N LEU A 209 3.45 5.95 9.46
CA LEU A 209 4.82 6.36 9.12
C LEU A 209 5.51 5.42 8.12
N THR A 210 4.94 4.25 7.84
CA THR A 210 5.37 3.36 6.77
C THR A 210 4.65 3.68 5.47
N ARG A 211 3.33 3.93 5.54
CA ARG A 211 2.46 4.30 4.41
C ARG A 211 1.36 5.25 4.86
N PRO A 212 1.40 6.53 4.46
CA PRO A 212 0.48 7.57 4.94
C PRO A 212 -1.00 7.25 4.76
N TYR A 213 -1.38 6.60 3.66
CA TYR A 213 -2.78 6.28 3.40
C TYR A 213 -3.38 5.28 4.41
N ILE A 214 -2.56 4.58 5.21
CA ILE A 214 -3.04 3.76 6.33
C ILE A 214 -3.73 4.63 7.40
N ALA A 215 -3.48 5.93 7.43
CA ALA A 215 -4.17 6.87 8.31
C ALA A 215 -5.70 6.79 8.21
N VAL A 216 -6.25 6.38 7.05
CA VAL A 216 -7.69 6.12 6.87
C VAL A 216 -8.21 5.09 7.87
N THR A 217 -7.39 4.11 8.28
CA THR A 217 -7.78 3.10 9.30
C THR A 217 -7.88 3.69 10.71
N GLY A 218 -7.33 4.87 10.94
CA GLY A 218 -7.42 5.59 12.21
C GLY A 218 -8.87 5.91 12.62
N LEU A 219 -9.79 5.92 11.65
CA LEU A 219 -11.22 6.03 11.94
C LEU A 219 -11.70 4.92 12.90
N ALA A 220 -11.15 3.72 12.82
CA ALA A 220 -11.51 2.63 13.73
C ALA A 220 -11.10 2.96 15.18
N ILE A 221 -9.84 3.37 15.40
CA ILE A 221 -9.38 3.71 16.75
C ILE A 221 -10.14 4.91 17.31
N LEU A 222 -10.43 5.91 16.48
CA LEU A 222 -11.22 7.07 16.86
C LEU A 222 -12.62 6.67 17.35
N LEU A 223 -13.35 5.88 16.56
CA LEU A 223 -14.72 5.49 16.88
C LEU A 223 -14.80 4.58 18.10
N PHE A 224 -13.85 3.65 18.27
CA PHE A 224 -13.83 2.77 19.43
C PHE A 224 -13.45 3.49 20.73
N THR A 225 -12.46 4.37 20.67
CA THR A 225 -12.08 5.16 21.83
C THR A 225 -13.15 6.18 22.21
N TYR A 226 -13.85 6.74 21.24
CA TYR A 226 -15.01 7.60 21.47
C TYR A 226 -16.18 6.85 22.09
N HIS A 227 -16.48 5.62 21.62
CA HIS A 227 -17.49 4.77 22.22
C HIS A 227 -17.16 4.45 23.69
N ASP A 228 -15.90 4.09 23.98
CA ASP A 228 -15.47 3.83 25.35
C ASP A 228 -15.47 5.11 26.21
N PHE A 229 -15.16 6.27 25.60
CA PHE A 229 -15.26 7.59 26.26
C PHE A 229 -16.69 7.89 26.75
N ILE A 230 -17.69 7.66 25.91
CA ILE A 230 -19.09 7.89 26.26
C ILE A 230 -19.59 6.89 27.29
N SER A 231 -19.17 5.62 27.21
CA SER A 231 -19.62 4.54 28.08
C SER A 231 -18.98 4.55 29.48
N THR A 232 -17.90 5.31 29.68
CA THR A 232 -17.19 5.43 30.97
C THR A 232 -17.44 6.77 31.66
N LYS A 233 -17.13 6.88 32.98
CA LYS A 233 -17.15 8.16 33.67
C LYS A 233 -16.25 9.15 32.95
N VAL A 234 -16.75 10.34 32.63
CA VAL A 234 -16.14 11.35 31.75
C VAL A 234 -14.63 11.58 31.97
N LYS A 235 -14.18 11.68 33.25
CA LYS A 235 -12.74 11.87 33.54
C LYS A 235 -11.87 10.70 33.10
N LYS A 236 -12.30 9.47 33.33
CA LYS A 236 -11.53 8.26 32.92
C LYS A 236 -11.55 8.09 31.41
N GLY A 237 -12.68 8.30 30.77
CA GLY A 237 -12.80 8.25 29.32
C GLY A 237 -11.88 9.23 28.61
N PHE A 238 -11.76 10.47 29.12
CA PHE A 238 -10.86 11.48 28.58
C PHE A 238 -9.38 11.06 28.71
N LEU A 239 -8.98 10.50 29.85
CA LEU A 239 -7.61 9.99 30.02
C LEU A 239 -7.29 8.86 29.06
N PHE A 240 -8.22 7.94 28.85
CA PHE A 240 -8.08 6.86 27.87
C PHE A 240 -7.91 7.44 26.45
N PHE A 241 -8.81 8.32 26.04
CA PHE A 241 -8.78 8.94 24.72
C PHE A 241 -7.46 9.68 24.50
N SER A 242 -7.07 10.55 25.42
CA SER A 242 -5.84 11.33 25.31
C SER A 242 -4.58 10.46 25.28
N SER A 243 -4.51 9.44 26.15
CA SER A 243 -3.36 8.52 26.22
C SER A 243 -3.15 7.77 24.89
N ILE A 244 -4.23 7.39 24.22
CA ILE A 244 -4.14 6.66 22.95
C ILE A 244 -3.62 7.55 21.84
N TRP A 245 -4.07 8.81 21.78
CA TRP A 245 -3.70 9.73 20.72
C TRP A 245 -2.34 10.41 20.93
N ILE A 246 -1.76 10.32 22.14
CA ILE A 246 -0.43 10.87 22.42
C ILE A 246 0.65 10.24 21.55
N ILE A 247 0.58 8.91 21.28
CA ILE A 247 1.58 8.21 20.47
C ILE A 247 1.54 8.65 18.99
N PRO A 248 0.38 8.66 18.30
CA PRO A 248 0.28 9.23 16.96
C PRO A 248 0.73 10.68 16.91
N PHE A 249 0.32 11.50 17.88
CA PHE A 249 0.69 12.90 17.94
C PHE A 249 2.21 13.07 18.07
N LEU A 250 2.87 12.33 18.96
CA LEU A 250 4.31 12.40 19.13
C LEU A 250 5.07 11.91 17.90
N LEU A 251 4.72 10.75 17.35
CA LEU A 251 5.46 10.15 16.24
C LEU A 251 5.22 10.89 14.91
N ILE A 252 3.97 11.15 14.56
CA ILE A 252 3.61 11.85 13.31
C ILE A 252 3.93 13.34 13.45
N GLY A 253 3.65 13.93 14.62
CA GLY A 253 3.93 15.33 14.92
C GLY A 253 5.42 15.64 14.89
N SER A 254 6.29 14.80 15.45
CA SER A 254 7.74 15.01 15.38
C SER A 254 8.27 14.95 13.94
N TRP A 255 7.75 14.04 13.11
CA TRP A 255 8.06 14.02 11.67
C TRP A 255 7.59 15.29 10.97
N THR A 256 6.36 15.74 11.23
CA THR A 256 5.80 16.97 10.68
C THR A 256 6.61 18.19 11.11
N LEU A 257 6.96 18.27 12.40
CA LEU A 257 7.76 19.35 12.95
C LEU A 257 9.16 19.39 12.32
N ARG A 258 9.80 18.24 12.20
CA ARG A 258 11.10 18.13 11.50
C ARG A 258 11.00 18.66 10.07
N ASN A 259 9.98 18.26 9.31
CA ASN A 259 9.79 18.74 7.93
C ASN A 259 9.59 20.26 7.90
N TYR A 260 8.77 20.80 8.80
CA TYR A 260 8.53 22.24 8.89
C TYR A 260 9.80 23.04 9.26
N ILE A 261 10.61 22.54 10.19
CA ILE A 261 11.87 23.20 10.58
C ILE A 261 12.82 23.28 9.38
N LEU A 262 12.93 22.20 8.60
CA LEU A 262 13.87 22.11 7.46
C LEU A 262 13.41 22.88 6.23
N THR A 263 12.11 22.91 5.94
CA THR A 263 11.60 23.41 4.67
C THR A 263 10.68 24.61 4.77
N LYS A 264 10.24 24.96 6.00
CA LYS A 264 9.20 25.96 6.30
C LYS A 264 7.84 25.64 5.66
N GLU A 265 7.67 24.40 5.15
CA GLU A 265 6.41 23.90 4.62
C GLU A 265 5.73 22.94 5.59
N PHE A 266 4.40 23.03 5.72
CA PHE A 266 3.63 22.07 6.51
C PHE A 266 3.41 20.79 5.71
N VAL A 267 4.27 19.80 5.93
CA VAL A 267 4.23 18.48 5.29
C VAL A 267 4.08 17.40 6.35
N PRO A 268 2.83 16.99 6.67
CA PRO A 268 2.59 16.04 7.77
C PRO A 268 3.09 14.61 7.45
N PHE A 269 3.14 14.24 6.18
CA PHE A 269 3.58 12.92 5.77
C PHE A 269 4.68 12.98 4.71
N GLU A 270 4.28 13.03 3.44
CA GLU A 270 5.16 13.01 2.28
C GLU A 270 4.60 13.92 1.18
N LYS A 271 5.47 14.32 0.27
CA LYS A 271 5.11 15.12 -0.91
C LYS A 271 5.80 14.52 -2.12
N ALA A 272 5.04 13.76 -2.90
CA ALA A 272 5.56 13.03 -4.05
C ALA A 272 6.04 13.95 -5.19
N PHE A 273 5.33 15.07 -5.41
CA PHE A 273 5.66 16.04 -6.44
C PHE A 273 6.38 17.24 -5.82
N HIS A 274 7.62 17.46 -6.26
CA HIS A 274 8.53 18.38 -5.60
C HIS A 274 9.28 19.25 -6.62
N PRO A 275 9.47 20.57 -6.39
CA PRO A 275 10.21 21.43 -7.31
C PRO A 275 11.67 20.97 -7.48
N GLN A 276 12.31 20.50 -6.42
CA GLN A 276 13.68 20.00 -6.43
C GLN A 276 13.86 18.64 -7.08
N SER A 277 12.80 17.96 -7.49
CA SER A 277 12.90 16.64 -8.13
C SER A 277 13.74 16.71 -9.42
N ILE A 278 14.73 15.84 -9.53
CA ILE A 278 15.56 15.69 -10.74
C ILE A 278 14.88 14.79 -11.78
N ASP A 279 13.83 14.10 -11.39
CA ASP A 279 12.99 13.28 -12.27
C ASP A 279 11.70 14.04 -12.65
N ARG A 280 10.82 13.36 -13.39
CA ARG A 280 9.53 13.91 -13.84
C ARG A 280 8.55 14.27 -12.72
N MET A 281 8.80 13.90 -11.45
CA MET A 281 7.86 14.11 -10.34
C MET A 281 7.82 15.58 -9.90
N LYS A 282 7.35 16.44 -10.79
CA LYS A 282 7.21 17.88 -10.65
C LYS A 282 5.74 18.31 -10.67
N PRO A 283 5.40 19.55 -10.25
CA PRO A 283 4.02 20.04 -10.16
C PRO A 283 3.26 19.98 -11.48
N GLU A 284 3.90 20.35 -12.59
CA GLU A 284 3.30 20.31 -13.93
C GLU A 284 2.93 18.88 -14.33
N PHE A 285 3.78 17.90 -14.01
CA PHE A 285 3.45 16.49 -14.23
C PHE A 285 2.29 16.04 -13.36
N ARG A 286 2.16 16.54 -12.11
CA ARG A 286 1.00 16.27 -11.26
C ARG A 286 -0.30 16.69 -11.93
N GLY A 287 -0.31 17.86 -12.57
CA GLY A 287 -1.46 18.36 -13.32
C GLY A 287 -1.85 17.42 -14.46
N LEU A 288 -0.89 17.06 -15.31
CA LEU A 288 -1.08 16.10 -16.41
C LEU A 288 -1.57 14.73 -15.90
N PHE A 289 -0.90 14.20 -14.88
CA PHE A 289 -1.23 12.92 -14.26
C PHE A 289 -2.66 12.90 -13.68
N SER A 290 -3.08 14.01 -13.07
CA SER A 290 -4.45 14.16 -12.55
C SER A 290 -5.48 14.30 -13.65
N PHE A 291 -5.13 14.92 -14.78
CA PHE A 291 -6.03 15.05 -15.93
C PHE A 291 -6.32 13.69 -16.57
N VAL A 292 -5.31 12.87 -16.84
CA VAL A 292 -5.55 11.55 -17.46
C VAL A 292 -6.35 10.60 -16.55
N LYS A 293 -6.26 10.76 -15.25
CA LYS A 293 -7.08 10.02 -14.29
C LYS A 293 -8.58 10.35 -14.35
N CYS A 294 -8.98 11.44 -14.97
CA CYS A 294 -10.41 11.81 -15.09
C CYS A 294 -11.23 10.77 -15.84
N TRP A 295 -10.66 10.08 -16.81
CA TRP A 295 -11.35 9.03 -17.58
C TRP A 295 -10.89 7.62 -17.25
N GLY A 296 -10.13 7.44 -16.17
CA GLY A 296 -9.68 6.13 -15.70
C GLY A 296 -8.43 5.61 -16.39
N GLU A 297 -7.60 6.50 -16.96
CA GLU A 297 -6.28 6.11 -17.47
C GLU A 297 -5.36 5.71 -16.31
N ASP A 298 -4.47 4.78 -16.60
CA ASP A 298 -3.48 4.33 -15.64
C ASP A 298 -2.29 5.30 -15.63
N GLY A 299 -1.87 5.72 -14.43
CA GLY A 299 -0.70 6.56 -14.28
C GLY A 299 0.60 5.92 -14.78
N PHE A 300 0.69 4.58 -14.75
CA PHE A 300 1.82 3.86 -15.34
C PHE A 300 1.85 3.93 -16.85
N ASN A 301 0.70 3.81 -17.51
CA ASN A 301 0.62 3.98 -18.95
C ASN A 301 1.05 5.39 -19.36
N LEU A 302 0.56 6.42 -18.64
CA LEU A 302 1.03 7.79 -18.86
C LEU A 302 2.55 7.89 -18.71
N THR A 303 3.11 7.23 -17.70
CA THR A 303 4.55 7.21 -17.47
C THR A 303 5.30 6.66 -18.70
N ALA A 304 4.82 5.59 -19.29
CA ALA A 304 5.45 4.99 -20.48
C ALA A 304 5.51 5.95 -21.68
N TYR A 305 4.54 6.84 -21.83
CA TYR A 305 4.53 7.85 -22.91
C TYR A 305 5.21 9.17 -22.53
N HIS A 306 5.08 9.59 -21.28
CA HIS A 306 5.65 10.86 -20.82
C HIS A 306 7.15 10.78 -20.55
N GLU A 307 7.67 9.63 -20.11
CA GLU A 307 9.09 9.48 -19.81
C GLU A 307 10.01 9.69 -21.02
N PRO A 308 9.71 9.15 -22.21
CA PRO A 308 10.43 9.49 -23.44
C PRO A 308 10.41 10.99 -23.76
N LEU A 309 9.26 11.67 -23.59
CA LEU A 309 9.15 13.12 -23.77
C LEU A 309 10.05 13.87 -22.78
N TYR A 310 10.04 13.48 -21.51
CA TYR A 310 10.83 14.11 -20.46
C TYR A 310 12.32 14.01 -20.75
N TRP A 311 12.82 12.81 -21.00
CA TRP A 311 14.26 12.61 -21.23
C TRP A 311 14.73 13.17 -22.57
N ALA A 312 13.90 13.17 -23.61
CA ALA A 312 14.19 13.82 -24.87
C ALA A 312 14.35 15.35 -24.69
N ALA A 313 13.43 16.00 -23.98
CA ALA A 313 13.51 17.43 -23.70
C ALA A 313 14.76 17.78 -22.88
N ILE A 314 15.10 16.99 -21.85
CA ILE A 314 16.34 17.15 -21.07
C ILE A 314 17.59 16.92 -21.96
N ALA A 315 17.53 16.00 -22.91
CA ALA A 315 18.62 15.80 -23.89
C ALA A 315 18.74 16.94 -24.89
N GLY A 316 17.69 17.74 -25.10
CA GLY A 316 17.62 18.84 -26.03
C GLY A 316 16.75 18.60 -27.26
N ASP A 317 16.10 17.45 -27.36
CA ASP A 317 15.15 17.13 -28.43
C ASP A 317 13.71 17.52 -28.01
N THR A 318 13.26 18.65 -28.58
CA THR A 318 11.90 19.17 -28.39
C THR A 318 11.01 18.87 -29.60
N SER A 319 11.30 17.83 -30.39
CA SER A 319 10.49 17.48 -31.55
C SER A 319 9.07 17.12 -31.16
N SER A 320 8.10 17.46 -32.02
CA SER A 320 6.67 17.25 -31.77
C SER A 320 6.25 15.77 -31.74
N LYS A 321 7.11 14.85 -32.23
CA LYS A 321 6.83 13.40 -32.22
C LYS A 321 6.46 12.85 -30.84
N TYR A 322 7.10 13.35 -29.78
CA TYR A 322 6.81 12.87 -28.41
C TYR A 322 5.45 13.35 -27.90
N VAL A 323 5.05 14.57 -28.24
CA VAL A 323 3.72 15.11 -27.93
C VAL A 323 2.65 14.33 -28.69
N ILE A 324 2.88 14.07 -29.98
CA ILE A 324 1.96 13.29 -30.83
C ILE A 324 1.81 11.86 -30.27
N ASN A 325 2.88 11.23 -29.81
CA ASN A 325 2.81 9.90 -29.21
C ASN A 325 1.94 9.86 -27.94
N ILE A 326 1.98 10.90 -27.11
CA ILE A 326 1.08 11.01 -25.96
C ILE A 326 -0.36 11.14 -26.40
N LEU A 327 -0.65 12.02 -27.36
CA LEU A 327 -2.01 12.23 -27.86
C LEU A 327 -2.58 10.97 -28.54
N ASN A 328 -1.76 10.26 -29.32
CA ASN A 328 -2.18 9.00 -29.98
C ASN A 328 -2.50 7.88 -28.98
N ALA A 329 -1.95 7.95 -27.77
CA ALA A 329 -2.27 7.00 -26.69
C ALA A 329 -3.57 7.34 -25.96
N TRP A 330 -4.09 8.55 -26.12
CA TRP A 330 -5.31 8.97 -25.43
C TRP A 330 -6.58 8.53 -26.17
N PRO A 331 -7.72 8.34 -25.46
CA PRO A 331 -8.98 8.00 -26.09
C PRO A 331 -9.42 9.05 -27.12
N GLU A 332 -9.80 8.61 -28.31
CA GLU A 332 -10.21 9.49 -29.41
C GLU A 332 -11.32 10.49 -29.01
N LYS A 333 -12.25 10.06 -28.15
CA LYS A 333 -13.30 10.94 -27.60
C LYS A 333 -12.74 12.15 -26.85
N ILE A 334 -11.62 11.98 -26.13
CA ILE A 334 -10.96 13.07 -25.40
C ILE A 334 -10.31 14.04 -26.38
N ILE A 335 -9.64 13.52 -27.41
CA ILE A 335 -9.02 14.34 -28.45
C ILE A 335 -10.07 15.16 -29.21
N ARG A 336 -11.18 14.57 -29.58
CA ARG A 336 -12.28 15.28 -30.27
C ARG A 336 -12.92 16.35 -29.39
N GLU A 337 -13.13 16.06 -28.10
CA GLU A 337 -13.81 16.97 -27.19
C GLU A 337 -13.00 18.23 -26.86
N TYR A 338 -11.70 18.06 -26.61
CA TYR A 338 -10.83 19.16 -26.21
C TYR A 338 -10.12 19.83 -27.38
N ALA A 339 -10.30 19.35 -28.60
CA ALA A 339 -9.61 19.67 -29.85
C ALA A 339 -8.10 19.32 -29.82
N PHE A 340 -7.63 18.67 -30.87
CA PHE A 340 -6.23 18.24 -30.99
C PHE A 340 -5.25 19.41 -30.79
N ASP A 341 -5.48 20.53 -31.46
CA ASP A 341 -4.57 21.69 -31.41
C ASP A 341 -4.43 22.29 -30.01
N ARG A 342 -5.53 22.34 -29.25
CA ARG A 342 -5.51 22.83 -27.87
C ARG A 342 -4.68 21.91 -26.97
N LEU A 343 -4.89 20.59 -27.04
CA LEU A 343 -4.15 19.62 -26.25
C LEU A 343 -2.68 19.56 -26.67
N PHE A 344 -2.42 19.62 -27.98
CA PHE A 344 -1.08 19.68 -28.52
C PHE A 344 -0.32 20.93 -28.03
N GLY A 345 -0.97 22.10 -28.06
CA GLY A 345 -0.37 23.35 -27.56
C GLY A 345 0.03 23.24 -26.08
N ILE A 346 -0.87 22.74 -25.22
CA ILE A 346 -0.59 22.57 -23.79
C ILE A 346 0.56 21.58 -23.55
N LEU A 347 0.57 20.43 -24.23
CA LEU A 347 1.65 19.45 -24.10
C LEU A 347 2.96 19.94 -24.68
N LYS A 348 2.92 20.77 -25.72
CA LYS A 348 4.13 21.39 -26.30
C LYS A 348 4.74 22.40 -25.35
N GLU A 349 3.94 23.27 -24.74
CA GLU A 349 4.39 24.17 -23.67
C GLU A 349 4.96 23.39 -22.47
N HIS A 350 4.35 22.26 -22.12
CA HIS A 350 4.87 21.38 -21.07
C HIS A 350 6.25 20.81 -21.45
N GLN A 351 6.45 20.39 -22.70
CA GLN A 351 7.74 19.93 -23.21
C GLN A 351 8.79 21.06 -23.16
N GLU A 352 8.43 22.28 -23.52
CA GLU A 352 9.31 23.45 -23.47
C GLU A 352 9.69 23.82 -22.03
N LEU A 353 8.74 23.71 -21.09
CA LEU A 353 9.02 23.89 -19.67
C LEU A 353 10.01 22.84 -19.16
N ILE A 354 9.86 21.56 -19.53
CA ILE A 354 10.85 20.52 -19.20
C ILE A 354 12.22 20.87 -19.79
N TYR A 355 12.26 21.32 -21.05
CA TYR A 355 13.50 21.73 -21.70
C TYR A 355 14.22 22.85 -20.94
N SER A 356 13.50 23.80 -20.33
CA SER A 356 14.11 24.89 -19.53
C SER A 356 14.88 24.35 -18.31
N PHE A 357 14.52 23.18 -17.76
CA PHE A 357 15.26 22.53 -16.67
C PHE A 357 16.54 21.83 -17.09
N ARG A 358 16.80 21.70 -18.40
CA ARG A 358 18.00 21.04 -18.96
C ARG A 358 19.29 21.59 -18.36
N SER A 359 19.39 22.89 -18.20
CA SER A 359 20.58 23.56 -17.67
C SER A 359 20.90 23.15 -16.25
N PHE A 360 19.87 23.00 -15.39
CA PHE A 360 20.03 22.56 -14.00
C PHE A 360 20.48 21.10 -13.93
N ILE A 361 19.83 20.22 -14.70
CA ILE A 361 20.09 18.78 -14.67
C ILE A 361 21.47 18.43 -15.28
N LYS A 362 21.81 19.02 -16.44
CA LYS A 362 23.12 18.76 -17.11
C LYS A 362 24.32 19.37 -16.39
N SER A 363 24.14 20.51 -15.71
CA SER A 363 25.20 21.17 -14.99
C SER A 363 25.31 20.77 -13.53
N ASN A 364 24.56 19.77 -13.07
CA ASN A 364 24.42 19.39 -11.65
C ASN A 364 24.12 20.59 -10.73
N LYS A 365 23.49 21.64 -11.28
CA LYS A 365 23.07 22.78 -10.47
C LYS A 365 21.86 22.39 -9.60
N PRO A 366 21.79 22.91 -8.37
CA PRO A 366 20.62 22.66 -7.52
C PRO A 366 19.36 23.17 -8.21
N MET A 367 18.32 22.33 -8.21
CA MET A 367 16.99 22.73 -8.68
C MET A 367 16.42 23.82 -7.77
N PRO A 368 15.54 24.70 -8.27
CA PRO A 368 14.89 25.71 -7.44
C PRO A 368 14.17 25.11 -6.25
N ASP A 369 14.30 25.73 -5.07
CA ASP A 369 13.64 25.28 -3.83
C ASP A 369 12.12 25.53 -3.85
N GLN A 370 11.67 26.50 -4.64
CA GLN A 370 10.28 26.89 -4.77
C GLN A 370 9.73 26.58 -6.16
N TYR A 371 8.43 26.47 -6.24
CA TYR A 371 7.74 26.32 -7.53
C TYR A 371 7.95 27.56 -8.39
N LEU A 372 8.36 27.34 -9.63
CA LEU A 372 8.45 28.42 -10.63
C LEU A 372 7.04 28.84 -11.07
N PRO A 373 6.84 30.13 -11.40
CA PRO A 373 5.55 30.62 -11.90
C PRO A 373 5.04 29.82 -13.12
N GLU A 374 5.94 29.38 -14.00
CA GLU A 374 5.63 28.60 -15.18
C GLU A 374 5.11 27.20 -14.81
N GLN A 375 5.65 26.56 -13.76
CA GLN A 375 5.17 25.28 -13.25
C GLN A 375 3.75 25.41 -12.68
N ILE A 376 3.49 26.48 -11.91
CA ILE A 376 2.16 26.78 -11.35
C ILE A 376 1.17 27.06 -12.48
N SER A 377 1.58 27.85 -13.48
CA SER A 377 0.76 28.17 -14.66
C SER A 377 0.39 26.89 -15.42
N MET A 378 1.38 26.04 -15.69
CA MET A 378 1.15 24.76 -16.42
C MET A 378 0.22 23.83 -15.65
N GLU A 379 0.42 23.66 -14.34
CA GLU A 379 -0.52 22.90 -13.49
C GLU A 379 -1.92 23.53 -13.51
N GLY A 380 -2.00 24.85 -13.52
CA GLY A 380 -3.25 25.61 -13.65
C GLY A 380 -4.02 25.29 -14.94
N LYS A 381 -3.32 25.13 -16.09
CA LYS A 381 -3.91 24.72 -17.37
C LYS A 381 -4.53 23.32 -17.28
N TYR A 382 -3.80 22.35 -16.74
CA TYR A 382 -4.36 21.00 -16.52
C TYR A 382 -5.54 21.00 -15.54
N ASN A 383 -5.45 21.77 -14.47
CA ASN A 383 -6.56 21.93 -13.53
C ASN A 383 -7.80 22.56 -14.19
N GLY A 384 -7.61 23.43 -15.20
CA GLY A 384 -8.67 23.94 -16.06
C GLY A 384 -9.38 22.83 -16.82
N LEU A 385 -8.60 21.95 -17.50
CA LEU A 385 -9.13 20.79 -18.23
C LEU A 385 -9.87 19.82 -17.28
N ILE A 386 -9.33 19.58 -16.09
CA ILE A 386 -9.97 18.72 -15.07
C ILE A 386 -11.32 19.30 -14.63
N ARG A 387 -11.39 20.61 -14.36
CA ARG A 387 -12.67 21.28 -14.00
C ARG A 387 -13.69 21.19 -15.13
N GLU A 388 -13.24 21.38 -16.36
CA GLU A 388 -14.09 21.24 -17.54
C GLU A 388 -14.63 19.83 -17.67
N TYR A 389 -13.77 18.79 -17.55
CA TYR A 389 -14.18 17.38 -17.57
C TYR A 389 -15.21 17.06 -16.48
N LYS A 390 -14.92 17.47 -15.24
CA LYS A 390 -15.84 17.24 -14.10
C LYS A 390 -17.22 17.84 -14.34
N ARG A 391 -17.29 19.01 -14.95
CA ARG A 391 -18.55 19.71 -15.23
C ARG A 391 -19.32 19.04 -16.37
N LYS A 392 -18.64 18.65 -17.44
CA LYS A 392 -19.27 18.03 -18.62
C LYS A 392 -19.63 16.56 -18.41
N HIS A 393 -18.83 15.84 -17.65
CA HIS A 393 -18.92 14.38 -17.49
C HIS A 393 -19.12 13.96 -16.04
N VAL A 394 -20.07 14.56 -15.33
CA VAL A 394 -20.34 14.31 -13.90
C VAL A 394 -20.49 12.82 -13.61
N PHE A 395 -21.36 12.13 -14.36
CA PHE A 395 -21.59 10.70 -14.17
C PHE A 395 -20.34 9.85 -14.49
N SER A 396 -19.67 10.13 -15.60
CA SER A 396 -18.43 9.44 -15.96
C SER A 396 -17.37 9.63 -14.89
N TYR A 397 -17.17 10.86 -14.41
CA TYR A 397 -16.16 11.18 -13.42
C TYR A 397 -16.45 10.54 -12.05
N TRP A 398 -17.69 10.61 -11.55
CA TRP A 398 -18.02 10.17 -10.18
C TRP A 398 -18.48 8.72 -10.08
N VAL A 399 -18.87 8.08 -11.19
CA VAL A 399 -19.39 6.71 -11.19
C VAL A 399 -18.55 5.80 -12.07
N VAL A 400 -18.45 6.09 -13.38
CA VAL A 400 -17.80 5.17 -14.34
C VAL A 400 -16.31 5.03 -14.02
N THR A 401 -15.61 6.14 -13.83
CA THR A 401 -14.17 6.13 -13.54
C THR A 401 -13.81 5.38 -12.25
N PRO A 402 -14.48 5.62 -11.11
CA PRO A 402 -14.30 4.78 -9.92
C PRO A 402 -14.56 3.29 -10.15
N LEU A 403 -15.56 2.92 -10.96
CA LEU A 403 -15.83 1.52 -11.30
C LEU A 403 -14.71 0.91 -12.17
N ILE A 404 -14.09 1.67 -13.07
CA ILE A 404 -12.91 1.23 -13.82
C ILE A 404 -11.76 0.89 -12.86
N TYR A 405 -11.49 1.76 -11.89
CA TYR A 405 -10.45 1.52 -10.88
C TYR A 405 -10.83 0.34 -9.97
N LEU A 406 -12.09 0.22 -9.55
CA LEU A 406 -12.56 -0.92 -8.77
C LEU A 406 -12.39 -2.24 -9.54
N LYS A 407 -12.76 -2.26 -10.82
CA LYS A 407 -12.53 -3.43 -11.70
C LYS A 407 -11.05 -3.82 -11.72
N ARG A 408 -10.14 -2.85 -11.91
CA ARG A 408 -8.69 -3.11 -11.89
C ARG A 408 -8.25 -3.67 -10.54
N MET A 409 -8.70 -3.08 -9.43
CA MET A 409 -8.38 -3.54 -8.08
C MET A 409 -8.80 -4.99 -7.83
N VAL A 410 -10.00 -5.37 -8.23
CA VAL A 410 -10.58 -6.71 -7.99
C VAL A 410 -10.00 -7.77 -8.93
N LEU A 411 -9.69 -7.41 -10.18
CA LEU A 411 -9.21 -8.35 -11.19
C LEU A 411 -7.69 -8.50 -11.24
N HIS A 412 -6.94 -7.86 -10.36
CA HIS A 412 -5.50 -8.04 -10.24
C HIS A 412 -5.16 -8.85 -8.99
N SER A 413 -4.61 -10.05 -9.16
CA SER A 413 -4.01 -10.80 -8.06
C SER A 413 -2.72 -10.11 -7.59
N HIS A 414 -2.45 -10.11 -6.26
CA HIS A 414 -1.25 -9.48 -5.67
C HIS A 414 0.07 -10.25 -5.91
N THR A 415 0.16 -11.00 -6.99
CA THR A 415 1.26 -11.94 -7.28
C THR A 415 2.14 -11.51 -8.44
N ALA A 416 1.90 -10.35 -9.05
CA ALA A 416 2.68 -9.86 -10.18
C ALA A 416 4.17 -9.59 -9.84
N ASN A 417 4.48 -9.43 -8.55
CA ASN A 417 5.85 -9.32 -8.06
C ASN A 417 6.63 -10.65 -8.10
N LEU A 418 5.98 -11.79 -8.33
CA LEU A 418 6.62 -13.08 -8.40
C LEU A 418 7.08 -13.36 -9.83
N TYR A 419 8.38 -13.55 -10.01
CA TYR A 419 8.97 -13.90 -11.31
C TYR A 419 8.41 -15.21 -11.88
N PHE A 420 8.00 -16.12 -10.99
CA PHE A 420 7.32 -17.36 -11.35
C PHE A 420 6.12 -17.15 -12.28
N PHE A 421 5.42 -16.02 -12.18
CA PHE A 421 4.26 -15.69 -13.00
C PHE A 421 4.55 -14.75 -14.18
N GLN A 422 5.83 -14.38 -14.41
CA GLN A 422 6.19 -13.50 -15.52
C GLN A 422 6.22 -14.23 -16.87
N ASP A 423 6.30 -13.49 -17.96
CA ASP A 423 6.01 -13.91 -19.33
C ASP A 423 6.69 -15.18 -19.80
N GLN A 424 7.95 -15.42 -19.41
CA GLN A 424 8.70 -16.61 -19.80
C GLN A 424 8.11 -17.94 -19.28
N ASN A 425 7.26 -17.88 -18.26
CA ASN A 425 6.57 -19.03 -17.68
C ASN A 425 5.08 -19.06 -18.02
N ARG A 426 4.54 -18.04 -18.71
CA ARG A 426 3.11 -17.95 -19.04
C ARG A 426 2.65 -19.07 -19.97
N GLU A 427 3.52 -19.64 -20.78
CA GLU A 427 3.19 -20.74 -21.68
C GLU A 427 2.92 -22.07 -20.96
N LYS A 428 3.35 -22.20 -19.69
CA LYS A 428 3.15 -23.43 -18.91
C LYS A 428 1.72 -23.47 -18.35
N THR A 429 0.93 -24.44 -18.78
CA THR A 429 -0.46 -24.65 -18.35
C THR A 429 -0.62 -24.67 -16.82
N GLN A 430 0.28 -25.33 -16.11
CA GLN A 430 0.25 -25.43 -14.65
C GLN A 430 0.44 -24.07 -13.96
N VAL A 431 1.32 -23.21 -14.47
CA VAL A 431 1.55 -21.86 -13.95
C VAL A 431 0.30 -20.99 -14.17
N ASN A 432 -0.33 -21.09 -15.33
CA ASN A 432 -1.56 -20.38 -15.63
C ASN A 432 -2.72 -20.85 -14.76
N LEU A 433 -2.87 -22.15 -14.53
CA LEU A 433 -3.90 -22.69 -13.62
C LEU A 433 -3.71 -22.13 -12.20
N TYR A 434 -2.48 -22.15 -11.68
CA TYR A 434 -2.20 -21.62 -10.34
C TYR A 434 -2.45 -20.10 -10.27
N ARG A 435 -2.04 -19.34 -11.27
CA ARG A 435 -2.33 -17.89 -11.35
C ARG A 435 -3.82 -17.61 -11.37
N ASN A 436 -4.59 -18.35 -12.18
CA ASN A 436 -6.04 -18.20 -12.25
C ASN A 436 -6.72 -18.61 -10.94
N PHE A 437 -6.23 -19.66 -10.27
CA PHE A 437 -6.69 -20.03 -8.94
C PHE A 437 -6.48 -18.89 -7.93
N LEU A 438 -5.29 -18.30 -7.90
CA LEU A 438 -5.00 -17.16 -7.01
C LEU A 438 -5.87 -15.94 -7.33
N LEU A 439 -6.16 -15.68 -8.61
CA LEU A 439 -7.08 -14.63 -9.02
C LEU A 439 -8.51 -14.92 -8.54
N LEU A 440 -8.98 -16.14 -8.66
CA LEU A 440 -10.30 -16.55 -8.14
C LEU A 440 -10.38 -16.39 -6.62
N VAL A 441 -9.34 -16.78 -5.87
CA VAL A 441 -9.26 -16.57 -4.44
C VAL A 441 -9.32 -15.08 -4.11
N HIS A 442 -8.56 -14.25 -4.83
CA HIS A 442 -8.57 -12.82 -4.67
C HIS A 442 -9.95 -12.20 -4.90
N ILE A 443 -10.61 -12.53 -6.01
CA ILE A 443 -11.98 -12.08 -6.31
C ILE A 443 -12.94 -12.53 -5.20
N SER A 444 -12.81 -13.79 -4.73
CA SER A 444 -13.66 -14.34 -3.66
C SER A 444 -13.53 -13.56 -2.35
N ILE A 445 -12.33 -13.04 -2.01
CA ILE A 445 -12.13 -12.19 -0.84
C ILE A 445 -12.97 -10.90 -0.95
N TYR A 446 -12.99 -10.24 -2.11
CA TYR A 446 -13.82 -9.05 -2.33
C TYR A 446 -15.32 -9.38 -2.36
N MET A 447 -15.71 -10.53 -2.93
CA MET A 447 -17.09 -11.00 -2.87
C MET A 447 -17.53 -11.27 -1.43
N CYS A 448 -16.65 -11.83 -0.59
CA CYS A 448 -16.92 -11.98 0.84
C CYS A 448 -17.13 -10.62 1.54
N LEU A 449 -16.43 -9.55 1.13
CA LEU A 449 -16.69 -8.21 1.67
C LEU A 449 -18.13 -7.75 1.38
N VAL A 450 -18.59 -7.94 0.14
CA VAL A 450 -19.97 -7.59 -0.27
C VAL A 450 -20.98 -8.42 0.51
N LEU A 451 -20.78 -9.73 0.63
CA LEU A 451 -21.67 -10.61 1.38
C LEU A 451 -21.68 -10.29 2.89
N ASN A 452 -20.53 -9.93 3.45
CA ASN A 452 -20.43 -9.48 4.83
C ASN A 452 -21.25 -8.20 5.08
N PHE A 453 -21.29 -7.27 4.11
CA PHE A 453 -22.14 -6.08 4.22
C PHE A 453 -23.62 -6.43 4.46
N LEU A 454 -24.09 -7.47 3.78
CA LEU A 454 -25.47 -7.96 3.91
C LEU A 454 -25.70 -8.83 5.16
N MET A 455 -24.71 -9.63 5.53
CA MET A 455 -24.91 -10.75 6.46
C MET A 455 -24.29 -10.53 7.85
N MET A 456 -23.24 -9.70 7.99
CA MET A 456 -22.51 -9.56 9.25
C MET A 456 -23.32 -8.78 10.29
N ARG A 457 -23.32 -9.29 11.53
CA ARG A 457 -23.96 -8.65 12.67
C ARG A 457 -22.90 -8.08 13.63
N GLY A 458 -23.33 -7.13 14.45
CA GLY A 458 -22.45 -6.44 15.41
C GLY A 458 -21.69 -5.28 14.78
N TRP A 459 -21.86 -4.12 15.38
CA TRP A 459 -21.31 -2.87 14.84
C TRP A 459 -19.76 -2.87 14.82
N THR A 460 -19.11 -3.41 15.86
CA THR A 460 -17.64 -3.54 15.94
C THR A 460 -17.07 -4.32 14.76
N ASN A 461 -17.68 -5.51 14.49
CA ASN A 461 -17.25 -6.36 13.40
C ASN A 461 -17.51 -5.70 12.05
N ARG A 462 -18.66 -5.04 11.86
CA ARG A 462 -18.96 -4.28 10.64
C ARG A 462 -17.95 -3.16 10.42
N LEU A 463 -17.59 -2.42 11.46
CA LEU A 463 -16.63 -1.35 11.33
C LEU A 463 -15.29 -1.87 10.83
N VAL A 464 -14.72 -2.89 11.46
CA VAL A 464 -13.37 -3.38 11.13
C VAL A 464 -13.34 -4.18 9.83
N PHE A 465 -14.29 -5.08 9.62
CA PHE A 465 -14.22 -6.02 8.49
C PHE A 465 -14.99 -5.58 7.24
N ILE A 466 -15.75 -4.49 7.33
CA ILE A 466 -16.50 -3.94 6.19
C ILE A 466 -16.13 -2.49 5.94
N PHE A 467 -16.43 -1.59 6.90
CA PHE A 467 -16.30 -0.14 6.65
C PHE A 467 -14.85 0.30 6.46
N ILE A 468 -13.89 -0.24 7.22
CA ILE A 468 -12.48 0.11 7.04
C ILE A 468 -11.94 -0.34 5.68
N PRO A 469 -12.07 -1.61 5.26
CA PRO A 469 -11.70 -1.99 3.90
C PRO A 469 -12.46 -1.21 2.82
N LEU A 470 -13.73 -0.93 3.03
CA LEU A 470 -14.52 -0.12 2.08
C LEU A 470 -14.00 1.31 1.96
N THR A 471 -13.62 1.95 3.08
CA THR A 471 -13.01 3.29 3.02
C THR A 471 -11.68 3.30 2.26
N PHE A 472 -10.87 2.22 2.36
CA PHE A 472 -9.69 2.04 1.53
C PHE A 472 -10.05 1.92 0.05
N ILE A 473 -11.02 1.09 -0.29
CA ILE A 473 -11.49 0.93 -1.67
C ILE A 473 -11.96 2.28 -2.23
N VAL A 474 -12.81 3.00 -1.48
CA VAL A 474 -13.31 4.33 -1.87
C VAL A 474 -12.16 5.33 -1.99
N PHE A 475 -11.22 5.33 -1.06
CA PHE A 475 -10.06 6.22 -1.13
C PHE A 475 -9.28 6.02 -2.43
N PHE A 476 -8.94 4.79 -2.80
CA PHE A 476 -8.16 4.54 -4.01
C PHE A 476 -8.95 4.68 -5.30
N THR A 477 -10.23 4.37 -5.32
CA THR A 477 -11.04 4.43 -6.54
C THR A 477 -11.62 5.82 -6.82
N VAL A 478 -11.98 6.58 -5.79
CA VAL A 478 -12.68 7.88 -5.91
C VAL A 478 -11.73 9.05 -5.68
N VAL A 479 -10.88 8.98 -4.63
CA VAL A 479 -10.04 10.12 -4.20
C VAL A 479 -8.70 10.08 -4.91
N HIS A 480 -7.93 9.01 -4.70
CA HIS A 480 -6.58 8.87 -5.24
C HIS A 480 -6.58 8.55 -6.75
N ARG A 481 -7.56 7.78 -7.19
CA ARG A 481 -7.77 7.39 -8.60
C ARG A 481 -6.54 6.76 -9.23
N GLU A 482 -5.94 5.86 -8.51
CA GLU A 482 -4.81 5.08 -8.97
C GLU A 482 -4.82 3.74 -8.26
N ILE A 483 -4.60 2.68 -9.01
CA ILE A 483 -4.59 1.32 -8.49
C ILE A 483 -3.27 0.67 -8.87
N GLU A 484 -2.38 0.61 -7.90
CA GLU A 484 -1.31 -0.38 -7.90
C GLU A 484 -1.76 -1.60 -7.10
N GLN A 485 -1.37 -2.77 -7.57
CA GLN A 485 -1.69 -4.05 -6.90
C GLN A 485 -1.33 -4.04 -5.42
N ARG A 486 -0.25 -3.34 -5.06
CA ARG A 486 0.31 -3.27 -3.70
C ARG A 486 -0.44 -2.32 -2.75
N TYR A 487 -1.34 -1.47 -3.24
CA TYR A 487 -2.01 -0.49 -2.37
C TYR A 487 -2.98 -1.12 -1.37
N MET A 488 -3.60 -2.24 -1.74
CA MET A 488 -4.51 -2.95 -0.84
C MET A 488 -3.80 -3.90 0.14
N LEU A 489 -2.50 -4.17 -0.05
CA LEU A 489 -1.75 -5.12 0.78
C LEU A 489 -1.86 -4.86 2.30
N PRO A 490 -1.81 -3.62 2.80
CA PRO A 490 -1.91 -3.38 4.24
C PRO A 490 -3.22 -3.87 4.86
N VAL A 491 -4.35 -3.77 4.14
CA VAL A 491 -5.67 -4.18 4.64
C VAL A 491 -6.12 -5.55 4.13
N LEU A 492 -5.43 -6.14 3.17
CA LEU A 492 -5.77 -7.45 2.61
C LEU A 492 -5.84 -8.56 3.67
N PRO A 493 -4.94 -8.64 4.67
CA PRO A 493 -5.08 -9.60 5.77
C PRO A 493 -6.38 -9.44 6.57
N VAL A 494 -6.84 -8.20 6.75
CA VAL A 494 -8.11 -7.91 7.46
C VAL A 494 -9.30 -8.34 6.60
N LEU A 495 -9.25 -8.12 5.28
CA LEU A 495 -10.25 -8.65 4.35
C LEU A 495 -10.31 -10.18 4.39
N ILE A 496 -9.15 -10.84 4.38
CA ILE A 496 -9.06 -12.31 4.50
C ILE A 496 -9.67 -12.76 5.83
N ALA A 497 -9.30 -12.13 6.96
CA ALA A 497 -9.87 -12.47 8.26
C ALA A 497 -11.40 -12.26 8.29
N GLY A 498 -11.90 -11.18 7.68
CA GLY A 498 -13.32 -10.88 7.56
C GLY A 498 -14.10 -11.89 6.72
N ALA A 499 -13.48 -12.51 5.70
CA ALA A 499 -14.11 -13.54 4.87
C ALA A 499 -14.58 -14.75 5.70
N ALA A 500 -14.01 -14.97 6.89
CA ALA A 500 -14.48 -16.00 7.83
C ALA A 500 -15.96 -15.81 8.23
N GLY A 501 -16.42 -14.56 8.34
CA GLY A 501 -17.82 -14.24 8.64
C GLY A 501 -18.78 -14.74 7.55
N THR A 502 -18.44 -14.53 6.29
CA THR A 502 -19.22 -15.05 5.15
C THR A 502 -19.22 -16.58 5.13
N LEU A 503 -18.05 -17.20 5.23
CA LEU A 503 -17.93 -18.66 5.19
C LEU A 503 -18.72 -19.34 6.31
N GLU A 504 -18.71 -18.79 7.53
CA GLU A 504 -19.52 -19.30 8.65
C GLU A 504 -21.02 -19.21 8.35
N ARG A 505 -21.47 -18.10 7.75
CA ARG A 505 -22.88 -17.92 7.37
C ARG A 505 -23.31 -18.88 6.28
N LEU A 506 -22.47 -19.06 5.25
CA LEU A 506 -22.72 -20.02 4.18
C LEU A 506 -22.78 -21.46 4.72
N LYS A 507 -21.90 -21.81 5.66
CA LYS A 507 -21.92 -23.10 6.35
C LYS A 507 -23.25 -23.31 7.09
N ILE A 508 -23.66 -22.34 7.93
CA ILE A 508 -24.93 -22.41 8.68
C ILE A 508 -26.11 -22.52 7.70
N PHE A 509 -26.10 -21.78 6.59
CA PHE A 509 -27.14 -21.87 5.59
C PHE A 509 -27.18 -23.26 4.95
N ALA A 510 -26.06 -23.83 4.57
CA ALA A 510 -25.97 -25.19 4.01
C ALA A 510 -26.46 -26.26 4.98
N GLU A 511 -26.13 -26.17 6.28
CA GLU A 511 -26.59 -27.06 7.33
C GLU A 511 -28.11 -26.98 7.51
N ARG A 512 -28.71 -25.78 7.48
CA ARG A 512 -30.17 -25.60 7.55
C ARG A 512 -30.87 -26.15 6.34
N PHE A 513 -30.31 -25.96 5.15
CA PHE A 513 -30.85 -26.53 3.90
C PHE A 513 -30.83 -28.06 3.95
N LYS A 514 -29.72 -28.67 4.35
CA LYS A 514 -29.57 -30.13 4.48
C LYS A 514 -30.56 -30.74 5.50
N ASN A 515 -30.89 -30.00 6.56
CA ASN A 515 -31.80 -30.46 7.59
C ASN A 515 -33.31 -30.18 7.30
N GLY A 516 -33.64 -29.72 6.07
CA GLY A 516 -35.04 -29.48 5.66
C GLY A 516 -35.75 -28.33 6.40
N LEU A 517 -35.03 -27.53 7.18
CA LEU A 517 -35.60 -26.49 8.06
C LEU A 517 -36.20 -25.29 7.27
N PHE A 518 -35.93 -25.19 5.96
CA PHE A 518 -36.51 -24.15 5.10
C PHE A 518 -37.97 -24.45 4.67
N PHE A 519 -38.40 -25.68 4.75
CA PHE A 519 -39.78 -26.08 4.41
C PHE A 519 -40.77 -26.07 5.60
N LYS A 520 -40.32 -25.63 6.78
CA LYS A 520 -41.18 -25.55 8.00
C LYS A 520 -41.56 -24.12 8.39
N LEU A 521 -41.39 -23.14 7.50
CA LEU A 521 -41.92 -21.80 7.68
C LEU A 521 -43.20 -21.67 6.85
N ASN A 522 -44.31 -22.26 7.35
CA ASN A 522 -45.67 -21.86 7.05
C ASN A 522 -46.27 -21.20 8.28
#